data_a357cf696a0cbc03a3c97bc09c02f227
#
_entry.id   a357cf696a0cbc03a3c97bc09c02f227
#
_cell.length_a   1.000
_cell.length_b   1.000
_cell.length_c   1.000
_cell.angle_alpha   90.00
_cell.angle_beta   90.00
_cell.angle_gamma   90.00
#
_symmetry.space_group_name_H-M   'P 1'
#
loop_
_entity.id
_entity.type
_entity.pdbx_description
1 polymer ?
#
loop_
_entity_poly.entity_id
_entity_poly.type
_entity_poly.pdbx_seq_one_letter_code
_entity_poly.pdbx_strand_id
1 'polypeptide(L)'
;MNKKIDKITEKVQSMYKKYPYPSPSTDPSQTNELLNLLKIYELESRIKLEDKNILDAGTGSGHRITNVANFYKKCNFLGIDVSKKSLQIAKQLIKQKKISNLKLKNINLMNEFSEIGKFDI
;
A
#
# COMPACT_ATOMS: atom_id res chain seq x y z
N MET A 1 -19.20 -13.35 11.28
CA MET A 1 -17.95 -12.73 11.70
C MET A 1 -17.96 -12.39 13.18
N ASN A 2 -16.82 -12.45 13.84
CA ASN A 2 -16.72 -12.26 15.28
C ASN A 2 -16.81 -10.77 15.63
N LYS A 3 -17.74 -10.39 16.50
CA LYS A 3 -17.93 -8.99 16.97
C LYS A 3 -16.66 -8.42 17.61
N LYS A 4 -15.83 -9.26 18.27
CA LYS A 4 -14.58 -8.83 18.88
C LYS A 4 -13.56 -8.36 17.83
N ILE A 5 -13.50 -9.03 16.69
CA ILE A 5 -12.63 -8.65 15.58
C ILE A 5 -13.06 -7.29 15.02
N ASP A 6 -14.36 -7.07 14.88
CA ASP A 6 -14.90 -5.79 14.36
C ASP A 6 -14.54 -4.62 15.28
N LYS A 7 -14.64 -4.80 16.61
CA LYS A 7 -14.26 -3.76 17.59
C LYS A 7 -12.77 -3.43 17.52
N ILE A 8 -11.91 -4.43 17.37
CA ILE A 8 -10.48 -4.23 17.21
C ILE A 8 -10.20 -3.44 15.93
N THR A 9 -10.85 -3.80 14.83
CA THR A 9 -10.71 -3.12 13.54
C THR A 9 -11.16 -1.66 13.63
N GLU A 10 -12.27 -1.39 14.30
CA GLU A 10 -12.74 -0.02 14.52
C GLU A 10 -11.74 0.83 15.29
N LYS A 11 -11.11 0.26 16.33
CA LYS A 11 -10.07 0.96 17.11
C LYS A 11 -8.85 1.26 16.25
N VAL A 12 -8.39 0.31 15.47
CA VAL A 12 -7.24 0.49 14.56
C VAL A 12 -7.57 1.57 13.52
N GLN A 13 -8.75 1.50 12.91
CA GLN A 13 -9.19 2.48 11.93
C GLN A 13 -9.27 3.88 12.52
N SER A 14 -9.82 4.02 13.75
CA SER A 14 -9.91 5.29 14.46
C SER A 14 -8.52 5.85 14.76
N MET A 15 -7.59 5.00 15.17
CA MET A 15 -6.21 5.41 15.43
C MET A 15 -5.53 5.92 14.14
N TYR A 16 -5.71 5.24 13.01
CA TYR A 16 -5.15 5.68 11.73
C TYR A 16 -5.77 6.97 11.21
N LYS A 17 -7.04 7.23 11.51
CA LYS A 17 -7.65 8.53 11.19
C LYS A 17 -6.98 9.67 11.94
N LYS A 18 -6.61 9.43 13.21
CA LYS A 18 -5.96 10.43 14.05
C LYS A 18 -4.46 10.54 13.74
N TYR A 19 -3.81 9.41 13.50
CA TYR A 19 -2.37 9.32 13.26
C TYR A 19 -2.09 8.47 12.01
N PRO A 20 -2.24 9.04 10.79
CA PRO A 20 -1.93 8.29 9.58
C PRO A 20 -0.48 7.81 9.57
N TYR A 21 -0.27 6.55 9.28
CA TYR A 21 1.07 5.98 9.20
C TYR A 21 1.32 5.42 7.80
N PRO A 22 2.51 5.62 7.23
CA PRO A 22 3.57 6.46 7.79
C PRO A 22 3.16 7.92 7.82
N SER A 23 3.61 8.66 8.85
CA SER A 23 3.41 10.11 8.84
C SER A 23 4.04 10.69 7.58
N PRO A 24 3.51 11.80 7.04
CA PRO A 24 4.11 12.43 5.85
C PRO A 24 5.51 12.94 6.18
N SER A 25 6.45 12.01 6.23
CA SER A 25 7.85 12.30 6.47
C SER A 25 8.53 12.64 5.17
N THR A 26 9.39 13.64 5.20
CA THR A 26 10.25 13.98 4.08
C THR A 26 11.55 13.19 4.08
N ASP A 27 11.72 12.25 5.01
CA ASP A 27 12.93 11.43 5.06
C ASP A 27 12.98 10.44 3.88
N PRO A 28 13.89 10.64 2.91
CA PRO A 28 13.98 9.76 1.74
C PRO A 28 14.32 8.31 2.08
N SER A 29 15.01 8.06 3.19
CA SER A 29 15.39 6.70 3.58
C SER A 29 14.17 5.87 3.93
N GLN A 30 13.16 6.46 4.58
CA GLN A 30 11.90 5.79 4.92
C GLN A 30 11.04 5.53 3.69
N THR A 31 10.99 6.47 2.73
CA THR A 31 10.18 6.31 1.53
C THR A 31 10.76 5.29 0.55
N ASN A 32 12.06 5.02 0.62
CA ASN A 32 12.76 4.10 -0.28
C ASN A 32 12.97 2.70 0.29
N GLU A 33 12.58 2.46 1.53
CA GLU A 33 12.78 1.16 2.18
C GLU A 33 12.11 0.02 1.42
N LEU A 34 10.86 0.17 1.08
CA LEU A 34 10.11 -0.84 0.32
C LEU A 34 10.71 -1.07 -1.07
N LEU A 35 11.13 -0.01 -1.73
CA LEU A 35 11.80 -0.10 -3.03
C LEU A 35 13.08 -0.94 -2.94
N ASN A 36 13.87 -0.71 -1.90
CA ASN A 36 15.11 -1.46 -1.69
C ASN A 36 14.83 -2.94 -1.42
N LEU A 37 13.79 -3.26 -0.65
CA LEU A 37 13.38 -4.65 -0.41
C LEU A 37 12.99 -5.36 -1.71
N LEU A 38 12.26 -4.71 -2.59
CA LEU A 38 11.88 -5.29 -3.88
C LEU A 38 13.08 -5.48 -4.80
N LYS A 39 14.03 -4.57 -4.78
CA LYS A 39 15.29 -4.74 -5.54
C LYS A 39 16.09 -5.94 -5.05
N ILE A 40 16.15 -6.15 -3.74
CA ILE A 40 16.81 -7.33 -3.15
C ILE A 40 16.07 -8.59 -3.57
N TYR A 41 14.74 -8.57 -3.53
CA TYR A 41 13.92 -9.69 -3.99
C TYR A 41 14.25 -10.08 -5.44
N GLU A 42 14.34 -9.10 -6.35
CA GLU A 42 14.72 -9.36 -7.74
C GLU A 42 16.10 -10.03 -7.85
N LEU A 43 17.07 -9.52 -7.11
CA LEU A 43 18.44 -10.05 -7.13
C LEU A 43 18.52 -11.49 -6.63
N GLU A 44 17.86 -11.77 -5.50
CA GLU A 44 17.94 -13.10 -4.87
C GLU A 44 17.10 -14.14 -5.61
N SER A 45 15.90 -13.78 -6.03
CA SER A 45 15.00 -14.69 -6.73
C SER A 45 15.35 -14.86 -8.20
N ARG A 46 16.11 -13.95 -8.79
CA ARG A 46 16.40 -13.87 -10.23
C ARG A 46 15.13 -13.70 -11.06
N ILE A 47 14.06 -13.17 -10.46
CA ILE A 47 12.80 -12.86 -11.12
C ILE A 47 12.77 -11.36 -11.37
N LYS A 48 12.61 -10.96 -12.63
CA LYS A 48 12.45 -9.55 -12.98
C LYS A 48 11.03 -9.10 -12.66
N LEU A 49 10.90 -7.95 -11.97
CA LEU A 49 9.60 -7.39 -11.63
C LEU A 49 9.02 -6.62 -12.81
N GLU A 50 8.36 -7.33 -13.71
CA GLU A 50 7.52 -6.76 -14.76
C GLU A 50 6.32 -7.66 -15.01
N ASP A 51 5.20 -7.07 -15.37
CA ASP A 51 3.92 -7.75 -15.60
C ASP A 51 3.43 -8.52 -14.35
N LYS A 52 3.79 -8.03 -13.17
CA LYS A 52 3.40 -8.64 -11.89
C LYS A 52 2.29 -7.81 -11.23
N ASN A 53 1.40 -8.51 -10.53
CA ASN A 53 0.38 -7.89 -9.70
C ASN A 53 0.86 -7.93 -8.25
N ILE A 54 1.00 -6.76 -7.64
CA ILE A 54 1.60 -6.60 -6.32
C ILE A 54 0.60 -5.93 -5.39
N LEU A 55 0.40 -6.53 -4.22
CA LEU A 55 -0.47 -6.00 -3.18
C LEU A 55 0.36 -5.36 -2.08
N ASP A 56 0.03 -4.12 -1.74
CA ASP A 56 0.56 -3.44 -0.57
C ASP A 56 -0.53 -3.36 0.50
N ALA A 57 -0.51 -4.30 1.44
CA ALA A 57 -1.45 -4.33 2.55
C ALA A 57 -1.00 -3.36 3.63
N GLY A 58 -1.87 -2.42 4.00
CA GLY A 58 -1.50 -1.34 4.91
C GLY A 58 -0.69 -0.26 4.22
N THR A 59 -1.13 0.18 3.05
CA THR A 59 -0.40 1.13 2.21
C THR A 59 -0.24 2.53 2.83
N GLY A 60 -1.07 2.86 3.82
CA GLY A 60 -1.02 4.13 4.53
C GLY A 60 -1.25 5.33 3.62
N SER A 61 -0.49 6.39 3.83
CA SER A 61 -0.59 7.62 3.05
C SER A 61 0.10 7.55 1.67
N GLY A 62 0.68 6.42 1.32
CA GLY A 62 1.14 6.13 -0.04
C GLY A 62 2.53 6.65 -0.39
N HIS A 63 3.28 7.19 0.57
CA HIS A 63 4.61 7.74 0.29
C HIS A 63 5.59 6.67 -0.21
N ARG A 64 5.52 5.47 0.34
CA ARG A 64 6.37 4.35 -0.07
C ARG A 64 5.91 3.73 -1.38
N ILE A 65 4.62 3.38 -1.46
CA ILE A 65 4.11 2.66 -2.63
C ILE A 65 4.11 3.51 -3.91
N THR A 66 3.92 4.83 -3.80
CA THR A 66 4.01 5.69 -4.98
C THR A 66 5.42 5.71 -5.57
N ASN A 67 6.46 5.68 -4.72
CA ASN A 67 7.84 5.56 -5.19
C ASN A 67 8.09 4.23 -5.89
N VAL A 68 7.59 3.15 -5.31
CA VAL A 68 7.72 1.80 -5.87
C VAL A 68 7.01 1.69 -7.21
N ALA A 69 5.76 2.16 -7.28
CA ALA A 69 4.98 2.12 -8.52
C ALA A 69 5.61 2.97 -9.62
N ASN A 70 6.17 4.11 -9.25
CA ASN A 70 6.86 4.98 -10.21
C ASN A 70 8.14 4.34 -10.76
N PHE A 71 8.82 3.54 -9.96
CA PHE A 71 10.01 2.82 -10.39
C PHE A 71 9.69 1.59 -11.25
N TYR A 72 8.73 0.77 -10.80
CA TYR A 72 8.32 -0.45 -11.50
C TYR A 72 7.08 -0.19 -12.36
N LYS A 73 7.23 0.58 -13.42
CA LYS A 73 6.11 1.02 -14.27
C LYS A 73 5.40 -0.09 -15.02
N LYS A 74 6.06 -1.24 -15.18
CA LYS A 74 5.48 -2.41 -15.85
C LYS A 74 4.76 -3.37 -14.91
N CYS A 75 4.72 -3.07 -13.61
CA CYS A 75 3.94 -3.82 -12.64
C CYS A 75 2.64 -3.10 -12.32
N ASN A 76 1.65 -3.85 -11.84
CA ASN A 76 0.38 -3.31 -11.36
C ASN A 76 0.35 -3.42 -9.84
N PHE A 77 0.04 -2.32 -9.18
CA PHE A 77 0.00 -2.25 -7.73
C PHE A 77 -1.42 -1.98 -7.24
N LEU A 78 -1.79 -2.66 -6.16
CA LEU A 78 -2.99 -2.34 -5.39
C LEU A 78 -2.56 -2.04 -3.96
N GLY A 79 -2.82 -0.81 -3.52
CA GLY A 79 -2.64 -0.42 -2.12
C GLY A 79 -3.96 -0.49 -1.39
N ILE A 80 -4.00 -1.15 -0.25
CA ILE A 80 -5.20 -1.25 0.58
C ILE A 80 -4.91 -0.74 1.98
N ASP A 81 -5.92 -0.14 2.59
CA ASP A 81 -5.83 0.34 3.96
C ASP A 81 -7.23 0.49 4.55
N VAL A 82 -7.33 0.39 5.88
CA VAL A 82 -8.58 0.61 6.60
C VAL A 82 -8.86 2.09 6.82
N SER A 83 -7.85 2.94 6.72
CA SER A 83 -7.96 4.38 6.95
C SER A 83 -8.32 5.13 5.67
N LYS A 84 -9.55 5.61 5.59
CA LYS A 84 -9.99 6.47 4.48
C LYS A 84 -9.16 7.75 4.38
N LYS A 85 -8.78 8.31 5.51
CA LYS A 85 -7.98 9.54 5.57
C LYS A 85 -6.59 9.33 4.96
N SER A 86 -5.93 8.23 5.30
CA SER A 86 -4.64 7.88 4.71
C SER A 86 -4.75 7.68 3.20
N LEU A 87 -5.79 7.00 2.74
CA LEU A 87 -6.01 6.78 1.31
C LEU A 87 -6.31 8.06 0.54
N GLN A 88 -6.93 9.05 1.17
CA GLN A 88 -7.13 10.36 0.55
C GLN A 88 -5.79 11.05 0.27
N ILE A 89 -4.86 10.96 1.22
CA ILE A 89 -3.51 11.48 1.05
C ILE A 89 -2.80 10.75 -0.09
N ALA A 90 -2.91 9.42 -0.09
CA ALA A 90 -2.32 8.59 -1.15
C ALA A 90 -2.88 8.92 -2.53
N LYS A 91 -4.18 9.16 -2.64
CA LYS A 91 -4.82 9.60 -3.91
C LYS A 91 -4.24 10.91 -4.42
N GLN A 92 -3.99 11.86 -3.52
CA GLN A 92 -3.37 13.13 -3.90
C GLN A 92 -1.95 12.93 -4.42
N LEU A 93 -1.17 12.06 -3.78
CA LEU A 93 0.18 11.72 -4.23
C LEU A 93 0.18 11.07 -5.61
N ILE A 94 -0.76 10.15 -5.86
CA ILE A 94 -0.92 9.52 -7.17
C ILE A 94 -1.16 10.58 -8.26
N LYS A 95 -2.03 11.53 -7.98
CA LYS A 95 -2.30 12.65 -8.89
C LYS A 95 -1.07 13.52 -9.13
N GLN A 96 -0.40 13.93 -8.06
CA GLN A 96 0.77 14.81 -8.13
C GLN A 96 1.92 14.17 -8.89
N LYS A 97 2.15 12.88 -8.65
CA LYS A 97 3.23 12.13 -9.28
C LYS A 97 2.85 11.50 -10.63
N LYS A 98 1.59 11.63 -11.03
CA LYS A 98 1.05 11.06 -12.27
C LYS A 98 1.28 9.56 -12.37
N ILE A 99 0.96 8.83 -11.28
CA ILE A 99 1.11 7.38 -11.21
C ILE A 99 -0.09 6.71 -11.88
N SER A 100 0.14 5.84 -12.86
CA SER A 100 -0.92 5.17 -13.61
C SER A 100 -1.11 3.69 -13.24
N ASN A 101 -0.15 3.09 -12.56
CA ASN A 101 -0.11 1.66 -12.27
C ASN A 101 -0.36 1.33 -10.78
N LEU A 102 -0.97 2.25 -10.05
CA LEU A 102 -1.32 2.06 -8.65
C LEU A 102 -2.80 2.39 -8.45
N LYS A 103 -3.54 1.42 -7.94
CA LYS A 103 -4.94 1.59 -7.51
C LYS A 103 -5.01 1.49 -5.99
N LEU A 104 -6.01 2.15 -5.41
CA LEU A 104 -6.23 2.16 -3.97
C LEU A 104 -7.61 1.62 -3.64
N LYS A 105 -7.72 0.90 -2.53
CA LYS A 105 -8.98 0.36 -2.07
C LYS A 105 -9.06 0.45 -0.55
N ASN A 106 -10.18 0.95 -0.04
CA ASN A 106 -10.45 0.97 1.40
C ASN A 106 -11.03 -0.38 1.79
N ILE A 107 -10.18 -1.26 2.32
CA ILE A 107 -10.53 -2.63 2.65
C ILE A 107 -10.10 -2.94 4.07
N ASN A 108 -10.97 -3.60 4.80
CA ASN A 108 -10.64 -4.28 6.04
C ASN A 108 -10.27 -5.73 5.72
N LEU A 109 -8.99 -6.06 5.80
CA LEU A 109 -8.50 -7.40 5.48
C LEU A 109 -9.15 -8.52 6.32
N MET A 110 -9.58 -8.20 7.54
CA MET A 110 -10.22 -9.19 8.40
C MET A 110 -11.62 -9.58 7.91
N ASN A 111 -12.28 -8.70 7.15
CA ASN A 111 -13.65 -8.91 6.68
C ASN A 111 -13.75 -9.18 5.18
N GLU A 112 -12.86 -8.60 4.38
CA GLU A 112 -13.01 -8.52 2.93
C GLU A 112 -11.84 -9.15 2.17
N PHE A 113 -11.07 -10.03 2.84
CA PHE A 113 -9.88 -10.63 2.25
C PHE A 113 -10.16 -11.35 0.92
N SER A 114 -11.29 -12.05 0.84
CA SER A 114 -11.67 -12.81 -0.36
C SER A 114 -11.98 -11.94 -1.59
N GLU A 115 -12.25 -10.64 -1.40
CA GLU A 115 -12.61 -9.72 -2.47
C GLU A 115 -11.39 -9.09 -3.16
N ILE A 116 -10.21 -9.30 -2.61
CA ILE A 116 -9.00 -8.64 -3.10
C ILE A 116 -8.49 -9.26 -4.41
N GLY A 117 -8.69 -10.56 -4.60
CA GLY A 117 -8.19 -11.29 -5.76
C GLY A 117 -6.84 -11.95 -5.50
N LYS A 118 -6.12 -12.24 -6.57
CA LYS A 118 -4.83 -12.93 -6.51
C LYS A 118 -3.69 -11.99 -6.90
N PHE A 119 -2.55 -12.15 -6.22
CA PHE A 119 -1.37 -11.34 -6.45
C PHE A 119 -0.12 -12.21 -6.53
N ASP A 120 0.90 -11.71 -7.22
CA ASP A 120 2.21 -12.38 -7.32
C ASP A 120 3.06 -12.12 -6.06
N ILE A 121 2.86 -10.94 -5.48
CA ILE A 121 3.58 -10.52 -4.27
C ILE A 121 2.63 -9.80 -3.33
#